data_77c1e8575b7fdff5ecf068a0d166c5f0
#
_entry.id   77c1e8575b7fdff5ecf068a0d166c5f0
#
_cell.length_a   1.000
_cell.length_b   1.000
_cell.length_c   1.000
_cell.angle_alpha   90.00
_cell.angle_beta   90.00
_cell.angle_gamma   90.00
#
_symmetry.space_group_name_H-M   'P 1'
#
loop_
_entity.id
_entity.type
_entity.pdbx_description
1 polymer ?
#
loop_
_entity_poly.entity_id
_entity_poly.type
_entity_poly.pdbx_seq_one_letter_code
_entity_poly.pdbx_strand_id
1 'polypeptide(L)'
;LSAFTSETDSSTWHTYYDPDSIYYPYNYPKKYFISRVKQDLFSGNSFLGIMTTSSVDDSAHIISVDGMVNLLDNQIGIDGQVVMSSDDKMGVLGNLTYSPLGFFSTWIDYQKYEPGFNLEHLGYLWRDNYSQLKTGIKFKNQEYWGVIRNSAIILEWEFEENSDDLDLGKTIELSYDAMFTNFWKIGGGYYKIQEHHDDRKIFSYYSMEAFGPIIKIPEISGYHFNITSDKHQKLSANLSWTFATNTRDDLEKGQFIELTYRPNTFLTFSGSYDNYRLNKKYYWLEELEEIDGSLQYIFSDFDKNLKIYSLRTSGNIGRKLSIQLYSEIFQN
;
A
#
# COMPACT_ATOMS: atom_id res chain seq x y z
N LEU A 1 31.72 -0.84 -1.35
CA LEU A 1 31.46 0.43 -0.65
C LEU A 1 30.90 1.43 -1.66
N SER A 2 29.71 1.97 -1.41
CA SER A 2 29.15 3.08 -2.19
C SER A 2 28.73 4.20 -1.24
N ALA A 3 29.08 5.42 -1.58
CA ALA A 3 28.62 6.63 -0.93
C ALA A 3 28.31 7.66 -2.01
N PHE A 4 27.22 8.41 -1.84
CA PHE A 4 26.90 9.53 -2.70
C PHE A 4 26.20 10.64 -1.90
N THR A 5 26.30 11.85 -2.41
CA THR A 5 25.58 13.02 -1.90
C THR A 5 24.63 13.50 -2.99
N SER A 6 23.45 13.91 -2.60
CA SER A 6 22.48 14.56 -3.49
C SER A 6 22.07 15.91 -2.92
N GLU A 7 21.80 16.85 -3.80
CA GLU A 7 21.23 18.15 -3.50
C GLU A 7 19.93 18.29 -4.30
N THR A 8 18.83 18.66 -3.64
CA THR A 8 17.55 18.84 -4.30
C THR A 8 17.29 20.31 -4.54
N ASP A 9 16.84 20.64 -5.75
CA ASP A 9 16.35 21.98 -6.04
C ASP A 9 15.01 22.25 -5.35
N SER A 10 14.77 23.51 -5.00
CA SER A 10 13.50 23.96 -4.43
C SER A 10 12.36 23.77 -5.42
N SER A 11 11.42 22.86 -5.15
CA SER A 11 10.16 22.76 -5.87
C SER A 11 9.08 23.54 -5.14
N THR A 12 8.42 24.47 -5.82
CA THR A 12 7.28 25.20 -5.28
C THR A 12 6.02 24.34 -5.38
N TRP A 13 5.50 23.88 -4.23
CA TRP A 13 4.17 23.29 -4.15
C TRP A 13 3.20 24.41 -3.73
N HIS A 14 2.15 24.63 -4.51
CA HIS A 14 1.06 25.50 -4.11
C HIS A 14 0.21 24.81 -3.06
N THR A 15 0.32 25.25 -1.82
CA THR A 15 -0.59 24.87 -0.74
C THR A 15 -1.77 25.86 -0.68
N TYR A 16 -2.89 25.34 -0.22
CA TYR A 16 -4.20 25.96 -0.08
C TYR A 16 -4.14 27.42 0.42
N TYR A 17 -4.89 28.27 -0.23
CA TYR A 17 -4.95 29.70 0.03
C TYR A 17 -5.74 30.00 1.31
N ASP A 18 -5.06 30.37 2.38
CA ASP A 18 -5.64 31.09 3.51
C ASP A 18 -5.35 32.59 3.29
N PRO A 19 -6.39 33.43 3.13
CA PRO A 19 -6.18 34.84 2.84
C PRO A 19 -5.49 35.64 3.97
N ASP A 20 -5.42 35.13 5.17
CA ASP A 20 -4.87 35.82 6.35
C ASP A 20 -3.50 35.29 6.82
N SER A 21 -3.00 34.21 6.26
CA SER A 21 -1.66 33.70 6.53
C SER A 21 -0.86 33.50 5.25
N ILE A 22 -0.02 34.47 4.91
CA ILE A 22 0.98 34.28 3.84
C ILE A 22 2.12 33.42 4.42
N TYR A 23 1.89 32.12 4.53
CA TYR A 23 2.96 31.18 4.80
C TYR A 23 3.60 30.81 3.46
N TYR A 24 4.77 31.39 3.17
CA TYR A 24 5.63 30.93 2.09
C TYR A 24 6.46 29.74 2.64
N PRO A 25 6.22 28.49 2.23
CA PRO A 25 7.17 27.43 2.51
C PRO A 25 8.43 27.74 1.69
N TYR A 26 9.43 28.33 2.32
CA TYR A 26 10.76 28.36 1.74
C TYR A 26 11.29 26.93 1.71
N ASN A 27 11.15 26.28 0.57
CA ASN A 27 11.87 25.03 0.33
C ASN A 27 13.34 25.39 0.07
N TYR A 28 14.14 25.33 1.11
CA TYR A 28 15.59 25.38 0.93
C TYR A 28 16.05 24.08 0.26
N PRO A 29 17.03 24.13 -0.64
CA PRO A 29 17.67 22.92 -1.16
C PRO A 29 18.21 22.10 0.02
N LYS A 30 17.79 20.85 0.14
CA LYS A 30 18.22 19.96 1.23
C LYS A 30 19.41 19.13 0.79
N LYS A 31 20.38 18.95 1.68
CA LYS A 31 21.57 18.14 1.44
C LYS A 31 21.45 16.80 2.14
N TYR A 32 21.61 15.73 1.38
CA TYR A 32 21.55 14.37 1.90
C TYR A 32 22.91 13.69 1.75
N PHE A 33 23.28 12.93 2.74
CA PHE A 33 24.39 12.00 2.69
C PHE A 33 23.87 10.58 2.87
N ILE A 34 24.17 9.70 1.90
CA ILE A 34 23.78 8.29 1.94
C ILE A 34 25.03 7.45 1.74
N SER A 35 25.26 6.51 2.66
CA SER A 35 26.35 5.54 2.58
C SER A 35 25.83 4.15 2.87
N ARG A 36 26.29 3.17 2.07
CA ARG A 36 25.98 1.77 2.29
C ARG A 36 27.20 0.90 2.10
N VAL A 37 27.39 -0.02 3.02
CA VAL A 37 28.36 -1.11 2.94
C VAL A 37 27.59 -2.42 2.92
N LYS A 38 27.88 -3.27 1.95
CA LYS A 38 27.27 -4.59 1.81
C LYS A 38 28.38 -5.63 1.65
N GLN A 39 28.30 -6.71 2.40
CA GLN A 39 29.16 -7.87 2.30
C GLN A 39 28.36 -9.08 1.84
N ASP A 40 28.67 -9.61 0.68
CA ASP A 40 28.09 -10.85 0.21
C ASP A 40 28.67 -12.05 0.98
N LEU A 41 27.78 -13.00 1.28
CA LEU A 41 28.06 -14.22 2.03
C LEU A 41 27.69 -15.44 1.17
N PHE A 42 28.25 -16.61 1.49
CA PHE A 42 27.88 -17.88 0.89
C PHE A 42 27.80 -17.84 -0.66
N SER A 43 28.86 -17.39 -1.31
CA SER A 43 28.97 -17.30 -2.78
C SER A 43 27.97 -16.33 -3.42
N GLY A 44 27.49 -15.32 -2.69
CA GLY A 44 26.65 -14.24 -3.18
C GLY A 44 25.13 -14.47 -3.03
N ASN A 45 24.71 -15.61 -2.50
CA ASN A 45 23.28 -15.89 -2.28
C ASN A 45 22.74 -15.28 -0.98
N SER A 46 23.60 -14.72 -0.16
CA SER A 46 23.27 -14.10 1.13
C SER A 46 24.11 -12.84 1.32
N PHE A 47 23.67 -11.96 2.18
CA PHE A 47 24.45 -10.75 2.47
C PHE A 47 24.13 -10.19 3.86
N LEU A 48 25.06 -9.34 4.32
CA LEU A 48 24.86 -8.43 5.44
C LEU A 48 25.17 -7.01 4.97
N GLY A 49 24.36 -6.05 5.35
CA GLY A 49 24.51 -4.65 4.98
C GLY A 49 24.38 -3.71 6.17
N ILE A 50 25.05 -2.57 6.07
CA ILE A 50 24.89 -1.43 6.97
C ILE A 50 24.68 -0.20 6.09
N MET A 51 23.67 0.60 6.42
CA MET A 51 23.36 1.83 5.70
C MET A 51 23.17 2.99 6.67
N THR A 52 23.64 4.15 6.29
CA THR A 52 23.32 5.41 6.96
C THR A 52 22.80 6.42 5.97
N THR A 53 21.78 7.15 6.38
CA THR A 53 21.20 8.28 5.63
C THR A 53 21.10 9.47 6.58
N SER A 54 21.54 10.63 6.14
CA SER A 54 21.50 11.85 6.94
C SER A 54 21.01 13.02 6.10
N SER A 55 20.16 13.89 6.68
CA SER A 55 19.88 15.22 6.19
C SER A 55 20.75 16.20 6.96
N VAL A 56 21.60 16.94 6.25
CA VAL A 56 22.55 17.86 6.88
C VAL A 56 21.83 19.06 7.48
N ASP A 57 20.76 19.50 6.81
CA ASP A 57 20.05 20.72 7.17
C ASP A 57 19.06 20.51 8.32
N ASP A 58 18.50 19.31 8.44
CA ASP A 58 17.50 18.97 9.47
C ASP A 58 18.12 18.26 10.69
N SER A 59 19.42 18.02 10.69
CA SER A 59 20.13 17.21 11.72
C SER A 59 19.55 15.80 11.90
N ALA A 60 18.78 15.34 10.94
CA ALA A 60 18.16 14.02 10.94
C ALA A 60 19.14 12.96 10.43
N HIS A 61 19.17 11.82 11.09
CA HIS A 61 19.98 10.68 10.65
C HIS A 61 19.29 9.35 10.94
N ILE A 62 19.52 8.41 10.06
CA ILE A 62 19.02 7.03 10.18
C ILE A 62 20.21 6.10 9.98
N ILE A 63 20.31 5.10 10.83
CA ILE A 63 21.26 3.99 10.68
C ILE A 63 20.44 2.72 10.58
N SER A 64 20.79 1.84 9.64
CA SER A 64 20.17 0.53 9.53
C SER A 64 21.19 -0.58 9.32
N VAL A 65 20.84 -1.75 9.82
CA VAL A 65 21.50 -3.02 9.53
C VAL A 65 20.50 -3.91 8.85
N ASP A 66 20.85 -4.45 7.68
CA ASP A 66 19.97 -5.34 6.91
C ASP A 66 20.75 -6.59 6.49
N GLY A 67 20.04 -7.69 6.33
CA GLY A 67 20.64 -8.93 5.89
C GLY A 67 19.65 -9.89 5.25
N MET A 68 20.16 -10.77 4.43
CA MET A 68 19.42 -11.87 3.82
C MET A 68 20.25 -13.13 3.82
N VAL A 69 19.64 -14.24 4.22
CA VAL A 69 20.23 -15.58 4.18
C VAL A 69 19.32 -16.52 3.43
N ASN A 70 19.85 -17.16 2.40
CA ASN A 70 19.17 -18.20 1.64
C ASN A 70 19.81 -19.57 1.95
N LEU A 71 18.98 -20.53 2.32
CA LEU A 71 19.38 -21.88 2.71
C LEU A 71 18.68 -22.92 1.85
N LEU A 72 19.20 -24.15 1.85
CA LEU A 72 18.63 -25.30 1.14
C LEU A 72 18.32 -24.98 -0.33
N ASP A 73 19.32 -24.55 -1.08
CA ASP A 73 19.18 -24.18 -2.50
C ASP A 73 18.06 -23.14 -2.74
N ASN A 74 17.99 -22.12 -1.88
CA ASN A 74 16.99 -21.04 -1.88
C ASN A 74 15.57 -21.48 -1.55
N GLN A 75 15.37 -22.65 -0.95
CA GLN A 75 14.04 -23.05 -0.46
C GLN A 75 13.64 -22.32 0.81
N ILE A 76 14.60 -21.89 1.63
CA ILE A 76 14.36 -21.05 2.80
C ILE A 76 15.05 -19.72 2.57
N GLY A 77 14.26 -18.64 2.63
CA GLY A 77 14.75 -17.27 2.66
C GLY A 77 14.48 -16.66 4.03
N ILE A 78 15.47 -16.01 4.61
CA ILE A 78 15.35 -15.22 5.84
C ILE A 78 15.95 -13.87 5.54
N ASP A 79 15.17 -12.81 5.67
CA ASP A 79 15.67 -11.45 5.54
C ASP A 79 15.12 -10.55 6.64
N GLY A 80 15.82 -9.46 6.88
CA GLY A 80 15.39 -8.53 7.91
C GLY A 80 16.21 -7.26 7.91
N GLN A 81 15.67 -6.29 8.62
CA GLN A 81 16.28 -4.99 8.81
C GLN A 81 15.94 -4.45 10.20
N VAL A 82 16.93 -3.85 10.84
CA VAL A 82 16.76 -3.03 12.02
C VAL A 82 17.17 -1.62 11.66
N VAL A 83 16.33 -0.65 11.99
CA VAL A 83 16.51 0.76 11.68
C VAL A 83 16.45 1.55 12.98
N MET A 84 17.34 2.52 13.16
CA MET A 84 17.36 3.43 14.30
C MET A 84 17.34 4.87 13.78
N SER A 85 16.40 5.66 14.28
CA SER A 85 16.27 7.10 13.99
C SER A 85 17.11 7.97 14.89
N SER A 86 17.19 9.26 14.58
CA SER A 86 17.89 10.28 15.38
C SER A 86 17.43 10.35 16.83
N ASP A 87 16.18 9.99 17.11
CA ASP A 87 15.59 10.03 18.45
C ASP A 87 15.76 8.73 19.23
N ASP A 88 16.73 7.89 18.81
CA ASP A 88 17.00 6.58 19.40
C ASP A 88 15.78 5.62 19.39
N LYS A 89 14.86 5.83 18.45
CA LYS A 89 13.72 4.94 18.24
C LYS A 89 14.01 3.92 17.16
N MET A 90 13.41 2.75 17.30
CA MET A 90 13.71 1.60 16.46
C MET A 90 12.52 1.17 15.61
N GLY A 91 12.85 0.76 14.38
CA GLY A 91 11.99 -0.03 13.51
C GLY A 91 12.65 -1.38 13.21
N VAL A 92 11.86 -2.44 13.20
CA VAL A 92 12.30 -3.80 12.89
C VAL A 92 11.41 -4.39 11.81
N LEU A 93 12.03 -5.00 10.80
CA LEU A 93 11.36 -5.79 9.77
C LEU A 93 12.02 -7.16 9.68
N GLY A 94 11.24 -8.19 9.45
CA GLY A 94 11.73 -9.54 9.25
C GLY A 94 10.81 -10.35 8.36
N ASN A 95 11.38 -11.16 7.50
CA ASN A 95 10.67 -12.10 6.64
C ASN A 95 11.31 -13.48 6.76
N LEU A 96 10.47 -14.49 6.83
CA LEU A 96 10.84 -15.90 6.68
C LEU A 96 9.97 -16.51 5.61
N THR A 97 10.58 -17.00 4.54
CA THR A 97 9.88 -17.70 3.46
C THR A 97 10.38 -19.13 3.36
N TYR A 98 9.46 -20.08 3.25
CA TYR A 98 9.74 -21.45 2.87
C TYR A 98 9.02 -21.77 1.55
N SER A 99 9.78 -22.06 0.51
CA SER A 99 9.26 -22.33 -0.83
C SER A 99 10.02 -23.53 -1.44
N PRO A 100 9.68 -24.76 -1.04
CA PRO A 100 10.28 -25.93 -1.66
C PRO A 100 9.93 -26.00 -3.13
N LEU A 101 10.75 -26.70 -3.90
CA LEU A 101 10.47 -26.93 -5.32
C LEU A 101 9.11 -27.59 -5.48
N GLY A 102 8.16 -26.91 -6.13
CA GLY A 102 6.84 -27.45 -6.42
C GLY A 102 5.68 -26.53 -6.14
N PHE A 103 4.61 -27.08 -5.60
CA PHE A 103 3.28 -26.47 -5.53
C PHE A 103 3.00 -25.66 -4.25
N PHE A 104 3.91 -25.67 -3.27
CA PHE A 104 3.68 -25.11 -1.94
C PHE A 104 4.65 -23.99 -1.60
N SER A 105 4.17 -22.95 -0.92
CA SER A 105 5.02 -21.99 -0.20
C SER A 105 4.30 -21.45 1.03
N THR A 106 5.06 -21.04 2.03
CA THR A 106 4.58 -20.36 3.23
C THR A 106 5.54 -19.27 3.63
N TRP A 107 5.04 -18.24 4.34
CA TRP A 107 5.85 -17.11 4.78
C TRP A 107 5.34 -16.56 6.11
N ILE A 108 6.22 -15.85 6.78
CA ILE A 108 5.96 -15.05 7.97
C ILE A 108 6.67 -13.71 7.74
N ASP A 109 5.89 -12.63 7.76
CA ASP A 109 6.37 -11.26 7.74
C ASP A 109 6.10 -10.62 9.10
N TYR A 110 7.08 -9.94 9.63
CA TYR A 110 6.95 -9.19 10.88
C TYR A 110 7.50 -7.80 10.70
N GLN A 111 6.76 -6.81 11.19
CA GLN A 111 7.25 -5.44 11.31
C GLN A 111 6.82 -4.84 12.63
N LYS A 112 7.69 -4.00 13.19
CA LYS A 112 7.42 -3.24 14.40
C LYS A 112 8.09 -1.88 14.33
N TYR A 113 7.36 -0.86 14.73
CA TYR A 113 7.87 0.50 14.90
C TYR A 113 7.53 0.99 16.31
N GLU A 114 8.54 1.44 17.04
CA GLU A 114 8.35 1.98 18.37
C GLU A 114 7.52 3.28 18.36
N PRO A 115 6.86 3.63 19.48
CA PRO A 115 6.23 4.94 19.64
C PRO A 115 7.26 6.06 19.43
N GLY A 116 6.91 7.02 18.56
CA GLY A 116 7.78 8.13 18.19
C GLY A 116 8.88 7.77 17.17
N PHE A 117 8.91 6.54 16.65
CA PHE A 117 9.79 6.22 15.53
C PHE A 117 9.40 7.05 14.30
N ASN A 118 10.32 7.84 13.81
CA ASN A 118 10.10 8.75 12.70
C ASN A 118 11.27 8.68 11.71
N LEU A 119 10.97 8.69 10.43
CA LEU A 119 11.95 8.81 9.35
C LEU A 119 12.21 10.28 9.00
N GLU A 120 11.44 11.20 9.58
CA GLU A 120 11.51 12.64 9.32
C GLU A 120 11.51 12.96 7.82
N HIS A 121 12.52 13.69 7.36
CA HIS A 121 12.69 14.07 5.95
C HIS A 121 13.44 13.03 5.11
N LEU A 122 13.80 11.89 5.69
CA LEU A 122 14.60 10.85 5.05
C LEU A 122 13.77 9.72 4.43
N GLY A 123 12.46 9.71 4.71
CA GLY A 123 11.56 8.69 4.18
C GLY A 123 10.11 8.93 4.59
N TYR A 124 9.23 8.03 4.16
CA TYR A 124 7.82 8.02 4.55
C TYR A 124 7.54 6.82 5.44
N LEU A 125 6.92 7.10 6.58
CA LEU A 125 6.33 6.12 7.47
C LEU A 125 4.85 6.44 7.63
N TRP A 126 3.96 5.49 7.36
CA TRP A 126 2.53 5.74 7.44
C TRP A 126 2.02 5.79 8.89
N ARG A 127 2.67 5.05 9.81
CA ARG A 127 2.48 5.16 11.26
C ARG A 127 3.65 4.57 12.04
N ASP A 128 3.91 5.16 13.17
CA ASP A 128 4.70 4.62 14.29
C ASP A 128 3.79 3.89 15.30
N ASN A 129 4.32 3.46 16.42
CA ASN A 129 3.59 2.73 17.48
C ASN A 129 2.73 1.60 16.90
N TYR A 130 3.37 0.68 16.20
CA TYR A 130 2.69 -0.32 15.40
C TYR A 130 3.51 -1.60 15.30
N SER A 131 2.86 -2.74 15.43
CA SER A 131 3.40 -4.03 15.02
C SER A 131 2.41 -4.80 14.18
N GLN A 132 2.94 -5.57 13.23
CA GLN A 132 2.18 -6.43 12.35
C GLN A 132 2.88 -7.76 12.22
N LEU A 133 2.12 -8.83 12.35
CA LEU A 133 2.52 -10.19 11.99
C LEU A 133 1.61 -10.67 10.87
N LYS A 134 2.18 -10.94 9.71
CA LYS A 134 1.49 -11.47 8.55
C LYS A 134 2.04 -12.85 8.21
N THR A 135 1.19 -13.83 8.01
CA THR A 135 1.60 -15.18 7.64
C THR A 135 0.67 -15.76 6.60
N GLY A 136 1.16 -16.64 5.76
CA GLY A 136 0.33 -17.21 4.72
C GLY A 136 0.83 -18.54 4.20
N ILE A 137 -0.09 -19.19 3.51
CA ILE A 137 0.14 -20.45 2.82
C ILE A 137 -0.36 -20.28 1.39
N LYS A 138 0.47 -20.68 0.43
CA LYS A 138 0.14 -20.65 -0.99
C LYS A 138 0.30 -22.01 -1.62
N PHE A 139 -0.74 -22.46 -2.25
CA PHE A 139 -0.71 -23.61 -3.17
C PHE A 139 -0.79 -23.09 -4.60
N LYS A 140 0.17 -23.47 -5.41
CA LYS A 140 0.24 -23.08 -6.84
C LYS A 140 0.34 -24.30 -7.73
N ASN A 141 -0.39 -24.27 -8.83
CA ASN A 141 -0.20 -25.20 -9.91
C ASN A 141 0.42 -24.45 -11.11
N GLN A 142 1.56 -24.92 -11.59
CA GLN A 142 2.30 -24.36 -12.74
C GLN A 142 2.21 -25.24 -13.98
N GLU A 143 1.61 -26.40 -13.86
CA GLU A 143 1.40 -27.32 -14.95
C GLU A 143 0.00 -27.15 -15.55
N TYR A 144 -0.12 -27.49 -16.81
CA TYR A 144 -1.41 -27.44 -17.49
C TYR A 144 -2.38 -28.46 -16.89
N TRP A 145 -3.56 -27.98 -16.51
CA TRP A 145 -4.66 -28.81 -16.06
C TRP A 145 -5.91 -28.47 -16.88
N GLY A 146 -6.18 -29.29 -17.90
CA GLY A 146 -7.25 -29.03 -18.87
C GLY A 146 -7.06 -27.67 -19.56
N VAL A 147 -7.98 -26.74 -19.34
CA VAL A 147 -7.93 -25.38 -19.90
C VAL A 147 -7.19 -24.38 -18.99
N ILE A 148 -6.75 -24.79 -17.81
CA ILE A 148 -6.02 -23.95 -16.87
C ILE A 148 -4.53 -24.11 -17.13
N ARG A 149 -3.85 -23.00 -17.38
CA ARG A 149 -2.41 -22.94 -17.58
C ARG A 149 -1.62 -22.89 -16.26
N ASN A 150 -2.06 -22.07 -15.33
CA ASN A 150 -1.57 -22.01 -13.96
C ASN A 150 -2.65 -21.49 -13.04
N SER A 151 -2.53 -21.79 -11.76
CA SER A 151 -3.44 -21.30 -10.73
C SER A 151 -2.76 -21.25 -9.37
N ALA A 152 -3.29 -20.44 -8.48
CA ALA A 152 -2.89 -20.41 -7.08
C ALA A 152 -4.10 -20.18 -6.17
N ILE A 153 -4.00 -20.72 -4.96
CA ILE A 153 -4.87 -20.44 -3.82
C ILE A 153 -3.97 -19.97 -2.69
N ILE A 154 -4.36 -18.89 -2.03
CA ILE A 154 -3.60 -18.26 -0.95
C ILE A 154 -4.54 -18.11 0.23
N LEU A 155 -4.08 -18.54 1.40
CA LEU A 155 -4.72 -18.28 2.67
C LEU A 155 -3.74 -17.46 3.52
N GLU A 156 -4.20 -16.31 4.00
CA GLU A 156 -3.38 -15.34 4.71
C GLU A 156 -4.04 -14.92 6.01
N TRP A 157 -3.22 -14.68 7.04
CA TRP A 157 -3.60 -14.12 8.33
C TRP A 157 -2.71 -12.92 8.60
N GLU A 158 -3.32 -11.90 9.16
CA GLU A 158 -2.65 -10.67 9.55
C GLU A 158 -3.13 -10.25 10.93
N PHE A 159 -2.19 -9.85 11.80
CA PHE A 159 -2.44 -9.42 13.16
C PHE A 159 -1.73 -8.08 13.36
N GLU A 160 -2.47 -7.10 13.83
CA GLU A 160 -1.99 -5.74 14.01
C GLU A 160 -2.28 -5.27 15.42
N GLU A 161 -1.29 -4.66 16.06
CA GLU A 161 -1.41 -4.12 17.41
C GLU A 161 -0.49 -2.91 17.60
N ASN A 162 -0.74 -2.09 18.61
CA ASN A 162 0.18 -1.07 19.04
C ASN A 162 1.00 -1.52 20.27
N SER A 163 1.88 -0.65 20.80
CA SER A 163 2.74 -0.99 21.95
C SER A 163 1.98 -1.12 23.28
N ASP A 164 0.72 -0.73 23.33
CA ASP A 164 -0.16 -0.86 24.49
C ASP A 164 -1.05 -2.11 24.39
N ASP A 165 -0.67 -3.06 23.53
CA ASP A 165 -1.41 -4.30 23.22
C ASP A 165 -2.85 -4.04 22.72
N LEU A 166 -3.11 -2.85 22.15
CA LEU A 166 -4.38 -2.55 21.54
C LEU A 166 -4.51 -3.28 20.20
N ASP A 167 -5.54 -4.09 20.06
CA ASP A 167 -5.89 -4.78 18.82
C ASP A 167 -6.33 -3.78 17.75
N LEU A 168 -5.51 -3.62 16.72
CA LEU A 168 -5.73 -2.72 15.58
C LEU A 168 -6.30 -3.45 14.37
N GLY A 169 -6.30 -4.78 14.37
CA GLY A 169 -6.89 -5.59 13.31
C GLY A 169 -6.42 -7.05 13.32
N LYS A 170 -7.35 -7.94 13.01
CA LYS A 170 -7.07 -9.35 12.72
C LYS A 170 -7.81 -9.71 11.45
N THR A 171 -7.03 -9.94 10.40
CA THR A 171 -7.55 -10.24 9.07
C THR A 171 -7.29 -11.70 8.72
N ILE A 172 -8.26 -12.33 8.11
CA ILE A 172 -8.11 -13.57 7.37
C ILE A 172 -8.55 -13.32 5.94
N GLU A 173 -7.73 -13.76 4.97
CA GLU A 173 -8.06 -13.67 3.57
C GLU A 173 -7.83 -15.00 2.85
N LEU A 174 -8.81 -15.42 2.09
CA LEU A 174 -8.69 -16.52 1.14
C LEU A 174 -8.81 -15.95 -0.27
N SER A 175 -7.76 -16.06 -1.06
CA SER A 175 -7.72 -15.57 -2.43
C SER A 175 -7.32 -16.67 -3.41
N TYR A 176 -7.73 -16.49 -4.65
CA TYR A 176 -7.38 -17.38 -5.75
C TYR A 176 -7.07 -16.59 -7.01
N ASP A 177 -6.20 -17.14 -7.84
CA ASP A 177 -5.96 -16.69 -9.20
C ASP A 177 -5.81 -17.88 -10.15
N ALA A 178 -6.22 -17.70 -11.41
CA ALA A 178 -6.00 -18.67 -12.46
C ALA A 178 -5.80 -17.97 -13.82
N MET A 179 -4.89 -18.53 -14.61
CA MET A 179 -4.72 -18.16 -16.00
C MET A 179 -5.11 -19.34 -16.89
N PHE A 180 -5.94 -19.07 -17.87
CA PHE A 180 -6.37 -20.05 -18.85
C PHE A 180 -5.39 -20.16 -20.04
N THR A 181 -5.52 -21.22 -20.81
CA THR A 181 -4.71 -21.46 -22.02
C THR A 181 -4.89 -20.38 -23.10
N ASN A 182 -6.02 -19.70 -23.11
CA ASN A 182 -6.31 -18.55 -23.97
C ASN A 182 -5.85 -17.21 -23.37
N PHE A 183 -5.00 -17.23 -22.32
CA PHE A 183 -4.45 -16.07 -21.60
C PHE A 183 -5.46 -15.19 -20.85
N TRP A 184 -6.69 -15.63 -20.73
CA TRP A 184 -7.60 -14.98 -19.78
C TRP A 184 -7.18 -15.28 -18.36
N LYS A 185 -7.36 -14.29 -17.49
CA LYS A 185 -7.10 -14.41 -16.06
C LYS A 185 -8.37 -14.15 -15.28
N ILE A 186 -8.58 -14.94 -14.26
CA ILE A 186 -9.57 -14.69 -13.22
C ILE A 186 -8.88 -14.68 -11.88
N GLY A 187 -9.36 -13.85 -10.97
CA GLY A 187 -8.90 -13.83 -9.61
C GLY A 187 -10.01 -13.32 -8.70
N GLY A 188 -9.83 -13.55 -7.42
CA GLY A 188 -10.76 -13.04 -6.43
C GLY A 188 -10.45 -13.58 -5.05
N GLY A 189 -11.17 -13.07 -4.07
CA GLY A 189 -11.00 -13.50 -2.70
C GLY A 189 -12.14 -13.07 -1.80
N TYR A 190 -12.10 -13.63 -0.63
CA TYR A 190 -12.92 -13.27 0.51
C TYR A 190 -12.00 -12.89 1.66
N TYR A 191 -12.28 -11.78 2.31
CA TYR A 191 -11.58 -11.39 3.52
C TYR A 191 -12.55 -11.06 4.64
N LYS A 192 -12.05 -11.23 5.86
CA LYS A 192 -12.75 -10.91 7.09
C LYS A 192 -11.78 -10.24 8.04
N ILE A 193 -12.13 -9.03 8.48
CA ILE A 193 -11.43 -8.29 9.51
C ILE A 193 -12.28 -8.40 10.78
N GLN A 194 -11.72 -8.92 11.85
CA GLN A 194 -12.44 -9.02 13.12
C GLN A 194 -12.72 -7.62 13.69
N GLU A 195 -13.63 -7.54 14.63
CA GLU A 195 -13.86 -6.32 15.40
C GLU A 195 -12.54 -5.88 16.05
N HIS A 196 -12.18 -4.61 15.89
CA HIS A 196 -10.89 -4.06 16.30
C HIS A 196 -11.02 -2.59 16.74
N HIS A 197 -9.91 -1.96 17.07
CA HIS A 197 -9.86 -0.57 17.45
C HIS A 197 -9.09 0.27 16.41
N ASP A 198 -9.50 1.52 16.27
CA ASP A 198 -8.78 2.51 15.48
C ASP A 198 -8.40 3.66 16.43
N ASP A 199 -7.12 3.77 16.74
CA ASP A 199 -6.54 4.79 17.62
C ASP A 199 -6.18 6.08 16.88
N ARG A 200 -6.37 6.11 15.56
CA ARG A 200 -6.06 7.25 14.67
C ARG A 200 -7.24 7.66 13.78
N LYS A 201 -8.45 7.23 14.12
CA LYS A 201 -9.67 7.58 13.37
C LYS A 201 -9.90 9.07 13.32
N ILE A 202 -9.61 9.74 14.42
CA ILE A 202 -9.68 11.18 14.57
C ILE A 202 -8.27 11.70 14.38
N PHE A 203 -8.04 12.41 13.28
CA PHE A 203 -6.73 12.83 12.85
C PHE A 203 -6.71 14.33 12.52
N SER A 204 -5.73 15.06 13.06
CA SER A 204 -5.54 16.45 12.72
C SER A 204 -4.71 16.61 11.45
N TYR A 205 -5.28 17.24 10.45
CA TYR A 205 -4.54 17.60 9.24
C TYR A 205 -3.49 18.70 9.47
N TYR A 206 -3.60 19.46 10.56
CA TYR A 206 -2.67 20.55 10.88
C TYR A 206 -1.42 20.04 11.61
N SER A 207 -1.61 19.21 12.63
CA SER A 207 -0.49 18.64 13.41
C SER A 207 0.06 17.33 12.82
N MET A 208 -0.66 16.70 11.89
CA MET A 208 -0.38 15.35 11.40
C MET A 208 -0.37 14.29 12.51
N GLU A 209 -1.08 14.54 13.60
CA GLU A 209 -1.16 13.67 14.77
C GLU A 209 -2.57 13.13 14.95
N ALA A 210 -2.68 11.91 15.42
CA ALA A 210 -3.93 11.32 15.85
C ALA A 210 -4.31 11.90 17.23
N PHE A 211 -5.55 12.30 17.38
CA PHE A 211 -6.09 12.82 18.65
C PHE A 211 -7.51 12.28 18.86
N GLY A 212 -8.01 12.40 20.09
CA GLY A 212 -9.36 11.97 20.41
C GLY A 212 -9.47 10.51 20.86
N PRO A 213 -10.70 10.03 21.04
CA PRO A 213 -10.95 8.71 21.59
C PRO A 213 -10.61 7.58 20.61
N ILE A 214 -10.21 6.46 21.17
CA ILE A 214 -10.07 5.19 20.42
C ILE A 214 -11.48 4.76 19.97
N ILE A 215 -11.64 4.50 18.68
CA ILE A 215 -12.91 4.11 18.09
C ILE A 215 -12.94 2.60 17.86
N LYS A 216 -14.00 1.97 18.31
CA LYS A 216 -14.25 0.56 18.05
C LYS A 216 -14.85 0.36 16.66
N ILE A 217 -14.15 -0.35 15.79
CA ILE A 217 -14.57 -0.67 14.44
C ILE A 217 -15.24 -2.05 14.44
N PRO A 218 -16.45 -2.19 13.91
CA PRO A 218 -17.12 -3.49 13.84
C PRO A 218 -16.44 -4.44 12.87
N GLU A 219 -16.70 -5.72 13.02
CA GLU A 219 -16.26 -6.76 12.09
C GLU A 219 -16.65 -6.40 10.65
N ILE A 220 -15.72 -6.52 9.72
CA ILE A 220 -15.88 -6.24 8.29
C ILE A 220 -15.69 -7.55 7.53
N SER A 221 -16.50 -7.80 6.54
CA SER A 221 -16.28 -8.87 5.56
C SER A 221 -16.47 -8.35 4.14
N GLY A 222 -15.66 -8.86 3.22
CA GLY A 222 -15.69 -8.39 1.85
C GLY A 222 -15.26 -9.45 0.84
N TYR A 223 -15.59 -9.17 -0.40
CA TYR A 223 -15.24 -9.97 -1.57
C TYR A 223 -14.64 -9.07 -2.63
N HIS A 224 -13.66 -9.58 -3.33
CA HIS A 224 -13.18 -8.98 -4.56
C HIS A 224 -13.15 -10.03 -5.68
N PHE A 225 -13.35 -9.58 -6.90
CA PHE A 225 -13.31 -10.43 -8.08
C PHE A 225 -12.77 -9.64 -9.27
N ASN A 226 -11.93 -10.28 -10.08
CA ASN A 226 -11.40 -9.67 -11.30
C ASN A 226 -11.34 -10.65 -12.46
N ILE A 227 -11.57 -10.14 -13.66
CA ILE A 227 -11.41 -10.84 -14.91
C ILE A 227 -10.58 -9.96 -15.85
N THR A 228 -9.54 -10.53 -16.45
CA THR A 228 -8.76 -9.85 -17.47
C THR A 228 -8.70 -10.75 -18.72
N SER A 229 -9.11 -10.21 -19.85
CA SER A 229 -8.96 -10.93 -21.13
C SER A 229 -7.50 -10.97 -21.61
N ASP A 230 -7.24 -11.70 -22.66
CA ASP A 230 -5.90 -11.74 -23.27
C ASP A 230 -5.45 -10.35 -23.73
N LYS A 231 -4.42 -9.80 -23.08
CA LYS A 231 -3.84 -8.49 -23.40
C LYS A 231 -3.03 -8.45 -24.70
N HIS A 232 -2.76 -9.62 -25.32
CA HIS A 232 -2.09 -9.71 -26.61
C HIS A 232 -3.05 -9.51 -27.79
N GLN A 233 -4.36 -9.60 -27.54
CA GLN A 233 -5.38 -9.35 -28.55
C GLN A 233 -5.51 -7.84 -28.86
N LYS A 234 -5.99 -7.54 -30.05
CA LYS A 234 -6.28 -6.15 -30.42
C LYS A 234 -7.29 -5.47 -29.50
N LEU A 235 -8.26 -6.22 -29.03
CA LEU A 235 -9.23 -5.79 -28.03
C LEU A 235 -9.02 -6.60 -26.75
N SER A 236 -8.82 -5.90 -25.64
CA SER A 236 -8.74 -6.50 -24.31
C SER A 236 -9.63 -5.78 -23.32
N ALA A 237 -10.09 -6.50 -22.31
CA ALA A 237 -10.95 -6.01 -21.24
C ALA A 237 -10.37 -6.35 -19.87
N ASN A 238 -10.57 -5.46 -18.91
CA ASN A 238 -10.31 -5.68 -17.50
C ASN A 238 -11.56 -5.30 -16.72
N LEU A 239 -12.05 -6.21 -15.89
CA LEU A 239 -13.26 -6.05 -15.08
C LEU A 239 -12.89 -6.36 -13.64
N SER A 240 -13.27 -5.51 -12.69
CA SER A 240 -13.16 -5.82 -11.27
C SER A 240 -14.36 -5.36 -10.48
N TRP A 241 -14.65 -6.09 -9.41
CA TRP A 241 -15.67 -5.79 -8.44
C TRP A 241 -15.12 -5.97 -7.04
N THR A 242 -15.50 -5.05 -6.16
CA THR A 242 -15.26 -5.14 -4.72
C THR A 242 -16.57 -4.93 -3.99
N PHE A 243 -16.71 -5.61 -2.89
CA PHE A 243 -17.85 -5.49 -2.00
C PHE A 243 -17.39 -5.71 -0.57
N ALA A 244 -17.71 -4.80 0.34
CA ALA A 244 -17.48 -4.97 1.76
C ALA A 244 -18.67 -4.45 2.56
N THR A 245 -18.93 -5.09 3.67
CA THR A 245 -19.95 -4.68 4.64
C THR A 245 -19.51 -5.04 6.05
N ASN A 246 -20.15 -4.40 7.02
CA ASN A 246 -19.93 -4.69 8.43
C ASN A 246 -21.28 -4.88 9.17
N THR A 247 -21.21 -5.16 10.46
CA THR A 247 -22.39 -5.40 11.30
C THR A 247 -23.21 -4.14 11.61
N ARG A 248 -22.77 -2.96 11.16
CA ARG A 248 -23.51 -1.68 11.25
C ARG A 248 -24.14 -1.25 9.93
N ASP A 249 -24.19 -2.17 8.95
CA ASP A 249 -24.67 -1.91 7.58
C ASP A 249 -23.87 -0.87 6.80
N ASP A 250 -22.60 -0.63 7.18
CA ASP A 250 -21.67 0.08 6.31
C ASP A 250 -21.52 -0.73 5.02
N LEU A 251 -21.44 -0.03 3.91
CA LEU A 251 -21.36 -0.63 2.59
C LEU A 251 -20.27 0.03 1.77
N GLU A 252 -19.42 -0.79 1.21
CA GLU A 252 -18.45 -0.37 0.19
C GLU A 252 -18.62 -1.23 -1.05
N LYS A 253 -18.80 -0.59 -2.20
CA LYS A 253 -18.89 -1.25 -3.51
C LYS A 253 -18.03 -0.53 -4.51
N GLY A 254 -17.14 -1.29 -5.19
CA GLY A 254 -16.37 -0.83 -6.32
C GLY A 254 -16.71 -1.64 -7.57
N GLN A 255 -16.78 -0.98 -8.70
CA GLN A 255 -16.93 -1.59 -10.01
C GLN A 255 -16.00 -0.87 -10.97
N PHE A 256 -15.10 -1.61 -11.59
CA PHE A 256 -14.17 -1.08 -12.58
C PHE A 256 -14.28 -1.87 -13.87
N ILE A 257 -14.39 -1.17 -14.98
CA ILE A 257 -14.44 -1.72 -16.33
C ILE A 257 -13.45 -0.93 -17.18
N GLU A 258 -12.54 -1.62 -17.81
CA GLU A 258 -11.63 -1.00 -18.80
C GLU A 258 -11.67 -1.79 -20.10
N LEU A 259 -11.77 -1.09 -21.20
CA LEU A 259 -11.63 -1.63 -22.54
C LEU A 259 -10.42 -0.98 -23.21
N THR A 260 -9.52 -1.80 -23.74
CA THR A 260 -8.34 -1.32 -24.47
C THR A 260 -8.37 -1.88 -25.89
N TYR A 261 -8.28 -0.98 -26.88
CA TYR A 261 -8.22 -1.32 -28.28
C TYR A 261 -6.88 -0.91 -28.91
N ARG A 262 -6.16 -1.86 -29.47
CA ARG A 262 -4.87 -1.69 -30.16
C ARG A 262 -5.01 -2.12 -31.60
N PRO A 263 -5.42 -1.24 -32.53
CA PRO A 263 -5.56 -1.59 -33.94
C PRO A 263 -4.23 -2.01 -34.56
N ASN A 264 -3.15 -1.43 -34.10
CA ASN A 264 -1.78 -1.69 -34.54
C ASN A 264 -0.78 -1.44 -33.39
N THR A 265 0.51 -1.57 -33.66
CA THR A 265 1.59 -1.38 -32.67
C THR A 265 1.87 0.08 -32.31
N PHE A 266 1.29 1.03 -33.04
CA PHE A 266 1.55 2.46 -32.85
C PHE A 266 0.45 3.19 -32.08
N LEU A 267 -0.75 2.62 -32.05
CA LEU A 267 -1.93 3.31 -31.57
C LEU A 267 -2.68 2.46 -30.52
N THR A 268 -3.01 3.08 -29.42
CA THR A 268 -3.81 2.48 -28.33
C THR A 268 -4.91 3.43 -27.93
N PHE A 269 -6.11 2.90 -27.80
CA PHE A 269 -7.26 3.57 -27.20
C PHE A 269 -7.65 2.79 -25.94
N SER A 270 -7.90 3.45 -24.83
CA SER A 270 -8.51 2.85 -23.66
C SER A 270 -9.62 3.72 -23.13
N GLY A 271 -10.69 3.08 -22.72
CA GLY A 271 -11.80 3.73 -22.01
C GLY A 271 -12.07 2.96 -20.74
N SER A 272 -12.27 3.66 -19.63
CA SER A 272 -12.62 3.04 -18.36
C SER A 272 -13.83 3.71 -17.71
N TYR A 273 -14.55 2.91 -16.96
CA TYR A 273 -15.61 3.30 -16.05
C TYR A 273 -15.29 2.76 -14.67
N ASP A 274 -15.25 3.66 -13.69
CA ASP A 274 -15.14 3.33 -12.28
C ASP A 274 -16.36 3.85 -11.55
N ASN A 275 -16.98 3.00 -10.73
CA ASN A 275 -18.11 3.35 -9.89
C ASN A 275 -17.80 2.91 -8.46
N TYR A 276 -17.60 3.86 -7.58
CA TYR A 276 -17.31 3.62 -6.17
C TYR A 276 -18.41 4.18 -5.30
N ARG A 277 -19.09 3.30 -4.59
CA ARG A 277 -20.12 3.67 -3.61
C ARG A 277 -19.64 3.33 -2.21
N LEU A 278 -19.68 4.33 -1.34
CA LEU A 278 -19.37 4.24 0.07
C LEU A 278 -20.53 4.76 0.88
N ASN A 279 -21.14 3.90 1.69
CA ASN A 279 -22.10 4.28 2.72
C ASN A 279 -21.50 3.90 4.06
N LYS A 280 -21.22 4.89 4.90
CA LYS A 280 -20.63 4.70 6.24
C LYS A 280 -21.54 5.29 7.28
N LYS A 281 -21.80 4.51 8.31
CA LYS A 281 -22.36 4.97 9.57
C LYS A 281 -21.22 5.48 10.44
N TYR A 282 -21.42 6.52 11.21
CA TYR A 282 -20.40 7.06 12.11
C TYR A 282 -19.12 7.51 11.41
N TYR A 283 -19.26 8.23 10.30
CA TYR A 283 -18.14 8.92 9.68
C TYR A 283 -17.80 10.16 10.52
N TRP A 284 -16.55 10.28 10.95
CA TRP A 284 -16.11 11.44 11.71
C TRP A 284 -16.11 12.70 10.82
N LEU A 285 -16.71 13.79 11.35
CA LEU A 285 -16.83 15.06 10.64
C LEU A 285 -15.90 16.11 11.25
N GLU A 286 -16.06 16.38 12.52
CA GLU A 286 -15.36 17.48 13.19
C GLU A 286 -15.31 17.30 14.71
N GLU A 287 -14.47 18.10 15.35
CA GLU A 287 -14.36 18.28 16.78
C GLU A 287 -14.92 19.65 17.16
N LEU A 288 -15.72 19.70 18.20
CA LEU A 288 -16.24 20.94 18.78
C LEU A 288 -15.77 21.07 20.22
N GLU A 289 -15.25 22.24 20.57
CA GLU A 289 -14.93 22.60 21.96
C GLU A 289 -16.13 23.33 22.55
N GLU A 290 -16.65 22.80 23.66
CA GLU A 290 -17.73 23.44 24.44
C GLU A 290 -17.19 24.59 25.30
N ILE A 291 -18.10 25.45 25.79
CA ILE A 291 -17.75 26.62 26.59
C ILE A 291 -17.00 26.24 27.88
N ASP A 292 -17.23 25.03 28.40
CA ASP A 292 -16.56 24.49 29.59
C ASP A 292 -15.19 23.83 29.28
N GLY A 293 -14.75 23.87 28.02
CA GLY A 293 -13.50 23.26 27.53
C GLY A 293 -13.57 21.76 27.27
N SER A 294 -14.77 21.17 27.35
CA SER A 294 -14.94 19.75 26.93
C SER A 294 -14.95 19.61 25.41
N LEU A 295 -14.39 18.49 24.90
CA LEU A 295 -14.36 18.21 23.49
C LEU A 295 -15.49 17.25 23.12
N GLN A 296 -16.25 17.60 22.09
CA GLN A 296 -17.26 16.74 21.47
C GLN A 296 -16.81 16.32 20.07
N TYR A 297 -16.92 15.02 19.78
CA TYR A 297 -16.58 14.45 18.48
C TYR A 297 -17.86 14.12 17.72
N ILE A 298 -18.04 14.79 16.59
CA ILE A 298 -19.27 14.68 15.79
C ILE A 298 -19.10 13.64 14.70
N PHE A 299 -20.02 12.70 14.67
CA PHE A 299 -20.12 11.65 13.65
C PHE A 299 -21.44 11.76 12.90
N SER A 300 -21.47 11.42 11.63
CA SER A 300 -22.67 11.41 10.81
C SER A 300 -22.67 10.21 9.85
N ASP A 301 -23.83 9.95 9.30
CA ASP A 301 -23.95 9.07 8.15
C ASP A 301 -23.33 9.74 6.92
N PHE A 302 -22.58 8.97 6.16
CA PHE A 302 -21.91 9.42 4.94
C PHE A 302 -22.27 8.50 3.78
N ASP A 303 -22.84 9.05 2.71
CA ASP A 303 -23.13 8.33 1.46
C ASP A 303 -22.45 9.05 0.30
N LYS A 304 -21.57 8.34 -0.39
CA LYS A 304 -20.85 8.83 -1.56
C LYS A 304 -21.01 7.85 -2.71
N ASN A 305 -21.35 8.36 -3.88
CA ASN A 305 -21.44 7.56 -5.10
C ASN A 305 -20.64 8.24 -6.22
N LEU A 306 -19.34 7.95 -6.29
CA LEU A 306 -18.44 8.53 -7.26
C LEU A 306 -18.39 7.66 -8.51
N LYS A 307 -18.66 8.27 -9.68
CA LYS A 307 -18.46 7.66 -10.99
C LYS A 307 -17.38 8.41 -11.75
N ILE A 308 -16.45 7.67 -12.32
CA ILE A 308 -15.34 8.23 -13.09
C ILE A 308 -15.35 7.59 -14.48
N TYR A 309 -15.36 8.42 -15.49
CA TYR A 309 -15.23 7.99 -16.88
C TYR A 309 -13.92 8.52 -17.43
N SER A 310 -13.04 7.63 -17.88
CA SER A 310 -11.74 8.04 -18.43
C SER A 310 -11.61 7.57 -19.88
N LEU A 311 -11.00 8.42 -20.69
CA LEU A 311 -10.62 8.10 -22.06
C LEU A 311 -9.15 8.45 -22.26
N ARG A 312 -8.38 7.50 -22.74
CA ARG A 312 -6.96 7.68 -23.06
C ARG A 312 -6.69 7.23 -24.47
N THR A 313 -5.94 8.03 -25.19
CA THR A 313 -5.38 7.68 -26.50
C THR A 313 -3.88 7.89 -26.45
N SER A 314 -3.10 6.91 -26.91
CA SER A 314 -1.66 7.06 -27.08
C SER A 314 -1.24 6.59 -28.46
N GLY A 315 -0.36 7.37 -29.10
CA GLY A 315 0.16 7.09 -30.42
C GLY A 315 1.64 7.40 -30.52
N ASN A 316 2.40 6.52 -31.19
CA ASN A 316 3.82 6.72 -31.48
C ASN A 316 4.00 6.99 -32.97
N ILE A 317 4.47 8.16 -33.33
CA ILE A 317 4.77 8.53 -34.72
C ILE A 317 6.27 8.38 -34.96
N GLY A 318 6.65 7.25 -35.52
CA GLY A 318 8.05 6.88 -35.68
C GLY A 318 8.76 6.65 -34.33
N ARG A 319 10.08 6.91 -34.28
CA ARG A 319 10.91 6.68 -33.08
C ARG A 319 11.07 7.89 -32.17
N LYS A 320 10.57 9.06 -32.59
CA LYS A 320 10.91 10.33 -31.94
C LYS A 320 9.72 11.10 -31.39
N LEU A 321 8.50 10.74 -31.75
CA LEU A 321 7.31 11.48 -31.32
C LEU A 321 6.29 10.52 -30.71
N SER A 322 5.90 10.78 -29.46
CA SER A 322 4.78 10.14 -28.78
C SER A 322 3.73 11.19 -28.46
N ILE A 323 2.48 10.88 -28.74
CA ILE A 323 1.33 11.75 -28.42
C ILE A 323 0.43 10.97 -27.46
N GLN A 324 0.04 11.62 -26.38
CA GLN A 324 -0.92 11.09 -25.42
C GLN A 324 -2.02 12.13 -25.18
N LEU A 325 -3.27 11.67 -25.24
CA LEU A 325 -4.46 12.44 -24.89
C LEU A 325 -5.13 11.71 -23.71
N TYR A 326 -5.57 12.47 -22.73
CA TYR A 326 -6.28 11.98 -21.57
C TYR A 326 -7.46 12.90 -21.25
N SER A 327 -8.61 12.31 -20.98
CA SER A 327 -9.81 13.01 -20.53
C SER A 327 -10.46 12.22 -19.41
N GLU A 328 -10.94 12.91 -18.40
CA GLU A 328 -11.62 12.29 -17.26
C GLU A 328 -12.83 13.13 -16.86
N ILE A 329 -13.93 12.46 -16.55
CA ILE A 329 -15.19 13.07 -16.09
C ILE A 329 -15.56 12.42 -14.77
N PHE A 330 -15.77 13.26 -13.77
CA PHE A 330 -16.24 12.87 -12.44
C PHE A 330 -17.71 13.21 -12.30
N GLN A 331 -18.47 12.27 -11.77
CA GLN A 331 -19.87 12.46 -11.39
C GLN A 331 -20.04 11.96 -9.94
N ASN A 332 -20.55 12.80 -9.11
CA ASN A 332 -20.84 12.52 -7.69
C ASN A 332 -22.35 12.44 -7.49
#